data_f0e3f1ce16bcd0a1ef32bc1abe2e714f
#
_entry.id   f0e3f1ce16bcd0a1ef32bc1abe2e714f
#
_cell.length_a   1.000
_cell.length_b   1.000
_cell.length_c   1.000
_cell.angle_alpha   90.00
_cell.angle_beta   90.00
_cell.angle_gamma   90.00
#
_symmetry.space_group_name_H-M   'P 1'
#
loop_
_entity.id
_entity.type
_entity.pdbx_description
1 polymer ?
#
loop_
_entity_poly.entity_id
_entity_poly.type
_entity_poly.pdbx_seq_one_letter_code
_entity_poly.pdbx_strand_id
1 'polypeptide(L)'
;MISAGDFRNGITLEIDGKVLQVVEFQHVKPGKGAAFVRTKMKDIKNGGVVEQTFRPTDKFPPAHIERADMQYLYKDGDMFNFMNVETFDQISLTEDQCGDAMKFVKENEMVKTLSHGGAIFSIEPPLFVELQITSTEPGFKGDTATGASKPAIVETGAQVMVPLFVNEGEVIQIDTRTGEYMKRV
;
A
#
# COMPACT_ATOMS: atom_id res chain seq x y z
N MET A 1 13.52 -19.18 -10.59
CA MET A 1 13.09 -18.35 -11.74
C MET A 1 11.57 -18.29 -11.80
N ILE A 2 11.02 -17.11 -11.98
CA ILE A 2 9.58 -16.87 -12.07
C ILE A 2 9.24 -16.66 -13.54
N SER A 3 8.25 -17.41 -14.05
CA SER A 3 7.77 -17.22 -15.42
C SER A 3 6.81 -16.02 -15.50
N ALA A 4 6.83 -15.28 -16.60
CA ALA A 4 5.90 -14.17 -16.81
C ALA A 4 4.43 -14.62 -16.75
N GLY A 5 4.14 -15.86 -17.14
CA GLY A 5 2.83 -16.47 -16.99
C GLY A 5 2.34 -16.60 -15.54
N ASP A 6 3.24 -16.57 -14.57
CA ASP A 6 2.96 -16.72 -13.15
C ASP A 6 2.99 -15.38 -12.39
N PHE A 7 3.10 -14.26 -13.08
CA PHE A 7 3.17 -12.94 -12.46
C PHE A 7 1.94 -12.67 -11.58
N ARG A 8 2.20 -12.03 -10.45
CA ARG A 8 1.19 -11.51 -9.51
C ARG A 8 1.64 -10.12 -9.06
N ASN A 9 0.70 -9.28 -8.70
CA ASN A 9 1.01 -7.97 -8.12
C ASN A 9 1.83 -8.15 -6.83
N GLY A 10 2.87 -7.35 -6.68
CA GLY A 10 3.78 -7.41 -5.55
C GLY A 10 5.00 -8.31 -5.73
N ILE A 11 5.05 -9.15 -6.76
CA ILE A 11 6.25 -9.94 -7.08
C ILE A 11 7.40 -9.00 -7.45
N THR A 12 8.58 -9.27 -6.92
CA THR A 12 9.82 -8.54 -7.24
C THR A 12 10.76 -9.41 -8.05
N LEU A 13 11.28 -8.83 -9.11
CA LEU A 13 12.11 -9.50 -10.12
C LEU A 13 13.39 -8.71 -10.37
N GLU A 14 14.43 -9.41 -10.79
CA GLU A 14 15.64 -8.78 -11.34
C GLU A 14 15.58 -8.83 -12.87
N ILE A 15 15.60 -7.65 -13.49
CA ILE A 15 15.61 -7.49 -14.96
C ILE A 15 16.65 -6.43 -15.31
N ASP A 16 17.62 -6.79 -16.14
CA ASP A 16 18.69 -5.90 -16.62
C ASP A 16 19.41 -5.15 -15.48
N GLY A 17 19.69 -5.84 -14.39
CA GLY A 17 20.37 -5.27 -13.22
C GLY A 17 19.51 -4.33 -12.36
N LYS A 18 18.22 -4.24 -12.64
CA LYS A 18 17.25 -3.49 -11.86
C LYS A 18 16.35 -4.43 -11.07
N VAL A 19 15.94 -3.98 -9.89
CA VAL A 19 14.91 -4.67 -9.11
C VAL A 19 13.57 -3.99 -9.36
N LEU A 20 12.66 -4.73 -9.97
CA LEU A 20 11.35 -4.25 -10.40
C LEU A 20 10.24 -5.00 -9.66
N GLN A 21 9.26 -4.27 -9.16
CA GLN A 21 8.06 -4.86 -8.54
C GLN A 21 6.89 -4.79 -9.52
N VAL A 22 6.23 -5.92 -9.76
CA VAL A 22 5.02 -5.98 -10.58
C VAL A 22 3.89 -5.24 -9.84
N VAL A 23 3.36 -4.20 -10.45
CA VAL A 23 2.23 -3.42 -9.92
C VAL A 23 0.93 -3.69 -10.66
N GLU A 24 1.01 -4.06 -11.93
CA GLU A 24 -0.14 -4.44 -12.75
C GLU A 24 0.31 -5.42 -13.83
N PHE A 25 -0.51 -6.40 -14.13
CA PHE A 25 -0.25 -7.34 -15.22
C PHE A 25 -1.55 -7.74 -15.92
N GLN A 26 -1.45 -8.05 -17.21
CA GLN A 26 -2.56 -8.51 -18.02
C GLN A 26 -2.10 -9.63 -18.95
N HIS A 27 -2.74 -10.79 -18.84
CA HIS A 27 -2.57 -11.87 -19.79
C HIS A 27 -3.44 -11.62 -21.02
N VAL A 28 -2.83 -11.57 -22.20
CA VAL A 28 -3.52 -11.35 -23.46
C VAL A 28 -3.32 -12.56 -24.35
N LYS A 29 -4.43 -13.14 -24.79
CA LYS A 29 -4.47 -14.21 -25.78
C LYS A 29 -5.17 -13.68 -27.04
N PRO A 30 -4.42 -13.13 -28.01
CA PRO A 30 -5.02 -12.61 -29.24
C PRO A 30 -5.61 -13.76 -30.06
N GLY A 31 -6.65 -13.48 -30.83
CA GLY A 31 -7.26 -14.46 -31.73
C GLY A 31 -6.34 -14.93 -32.84
N LYS A 32 -5.37 -14.07 -33.21
CA LYS A 32 -4.26 -14.38 -34.12
C LYS A 32 -2.97 -13.89 -33.48
N GLY A 33 -1.97 -14.76 -33.39
CA GLY A 33 -0.67 -14.43 -32.80
C GLY A 33 -0.41 -15.11 -31.45
N ALA A 34 0.80 -14.93 -30.91
CA ALA A 34 1.22 -15.54 -29.67
C ALA A 34 0.64 -14.81 -28.45
N ALA A 35 0.34 -15.57 -27.40
CA ALA A 35 -0.03 -15.00 -26.10
C ALA A 35 1.11 -14.16 -25.52
N PHE A 36 0.79 -13.10 -24.82
CA PHE A 36 1.76 -12.25 -24.12
C PHE A 36 1.21 -11.75 -22.78
N VAL A 37 2.13 -11.27 -21.94
CA VAL A 37 1.80 -10.67 -20.65
C VAL A 37 2.28 -9.22 -20.70
N ARG A 38 1.33 -8.27 -20.67
CA ARG A 38 1.62 -6.85 -20.52
C ARG A 38 1.78 -6.56 -19.04
N THR A 39 2.91 -5.97 -18.67
CA THR A 39 3.28 -5.83 -17.27
C THR A 39 3.75 -4.40 -16.98
N LYS A 40 3.16 -3.77 -15.98
CA LYS A 40 3.68 -2.54 -15.38
C LYS A 40 4.50 -2.92 -14.15
N MET A 41 5.68 -2.36 -14.04
CA MET A 41 6.61 -2.62 -12.96
C MET A 41 7.16 -1.31 -12.42
N LYS A 42 7.34 -1.26 -11.11
CA LYS A 42 7.94 -0.13 -10.41
C LYS A 42 9.38 -0.46 -10.05
N ASP A 43 10.32 0.39 -10.45
CA ASP A 43 11.70 0.30 -9.99
C ASP A 43 11.73 0.67 -8.50
N ILE A 44 12.19 -0.27 -7.67
CA ILE A 44 12.19 -0.08 -6.20
C ILE A 44 13.20 0.95 -5.72
N LYS A 45 14.23 1.28 -6.52
CA LYS A 45 15.27 2.24 -6.17
C LYS A 45 14.86 3.69 -6.45
N ASN A 46 14.27 3.94 -7.61
CA ASN A 46 13.94 5.29 -8.05
C ASN A 46 12.44 5.58 -8.15
N GLY A 47 11.59 4.58 -7.96
CA GLY A 47 10.15 4.71 -8.02
C GLY A 47 9.57 4.85 -9.43
N GLY A 48 10.40 4.85 -10.46
CA GLY A 48 9.96 4.94 -11.85
C GLY A 48 9.13 3.74 -12.27
N VAL A 49 8.07 3.98 -13.04
CA VAL A 49 7.20 2.93 -13.57
C VAL A 49 7.56 2.67 -15.03
N VAL A 50 7.77 1.40 -15.36
CA VAL A 50 8.03 0.95 -16.72
C VAL A 50 6.97 -0.07 -17.13
N GLU A 51 6.56 -0.04 -18.39
CA GLU A 51 5.66 -1.04 -18.97
C GLU A 51 6.43 -1.88 -19.99
N GLN A 52 6.37 -3.20 -19.83
CA GLN A 52 7.00 -4.15 -20.74
C GLN A 52 6.06 -5.31 -21.03
N THR A 53 6.25 -5.91 -22.20
CA THR A 53 5.48 -7.06 -22.65
C THR A 53 6.42 -8.26 -22.73
N PHE A 54 6.01 -9.35 -22.10
CA PHE A 54 6.75 -10.60 -22.06
C PHE A 54 5.97 -11.76 -22.67
N ARG A 55 6.72 -12.76 -23.11
CA ARG A 55 6.10 -14.07 -23.41
C ARG A 55 5.79 -14.78 -22.09
N PRO A 56 4.71 -15.53 -22.00
CA PRO A 56 4.37 -16.27 -20.76
C PRO A 56 5.47 -17.22 -20.29
N THR A 57 6.32 -17.67 -21.20
CA THR A 57 7.46 -18.58 -20.93
C THR A 57 8.76 -17.87 -20.54
N ASP A 58 8.82 -16.54 -20.66
CA ASP A 58 9.99 -15.78 -20.24
C ASP A 58 10.17 -15.93 -18.74
N LYS A 59 11.42 -16.13 -18.30
CA LYS A 59 11.76 -16.40 -16.90
C LYS A 59 12.73 -15.35 -16.37
N PHE A 60 12.48 -14.94 -15.13
CA PHE A 60 13.28 -13.93 -14.44
C PHE A 60 13.68 -14.41 -13.06
N PRO A 61 14.89 -14.07 -12.57
CA PRO A 61 15.24 -14.33 -11.20
C PRO A 61 14.40 -13.49 -10.24
N PRO A 62 13.88 -14.10 -9.16
CA PRO A 62 13.22 -13.33 -8.11
C PRO A 62 14.25 -12.48 -7.37
N ALA A 63 13.85 -11.27 -6.97
CA ALA A 63 14.65 -10.47 -6.06
C ALA A 63 14.29 -10.84 -4.61
N HIS A 64 15.31 -11.01 -3.78
CA HIS A 64 15.11 -11.28 -2.35
C HIS A 64 14.72 -9.98 -1.61
N ILE A 65 13.54 -10.00 -1.01
CA ILE A 65 13.02 -8.89 -0.21
C ILE A 65 12.99 -9.31 1.25
N GLU A 66 13.65 -8.53 2.09
CA GLU A 66 13.60 -8.69 3.55
C GLU A 66 12.48 -7.84 4.12
N ARG A 67 11.75 -8.42 5.07
CA ARG A 67 10.70 -7.75 5.84
C ARG A 67 11.09 -7.69 7.30
N ALA A 68 10.91 -6.53 7.90
CA ALA A 68 11.16 -6.34 9.33
C ALA A 68 9.98 -5.65 9.98
N ASP A 69 9.63 -6.11 11.19
CA ASP A 69 8.60 -5.47 12.00
C ASP A 69 9.16 -4.19 12.63
N MET A 70 8.48 -3.08 12.38
CA MET A 70 8.82 -1.77 12.89
C MET A 70 7.65 -1.15 13.62
N GLN A 71 7.93 -0.42 14.68
CA GLN A 71 6.94 0.43 15.35
C GLN A 71 7.08 1.86 14.81
N TYR A 72 5.99 2.42 14.30
CA TYR A 72 5.94 3.83 13.96
C TYR A 72 5.94 4.66 15.23
N LEU A 73 6.87 5.60 15.36
CA LEU A 73 7.02 6.43 16.53
C LEU A 73 6.31 7.78 16.36
N TYR A 74 6.82 8.61 15.47
CA TYR A 74 6.29 9.95 15.21
C TYR A 74 6.77 10.49 13.87
N LYS A 75 6.08 11.53 13.40
CA LYS A 75 6.49 12.31 12.23
C LYS A 75 7.20 13.58 12.66
N ASP A 76 8.34 13.87 12.03
CA ASP A 76 9.10 15.11 12.21
C ASP A 76 9.33 15.76 10.83
N GLY A 77 8.62 16.85 10.56
CA GLY A 77 8.62 17.46 9.24
C GLY A 77 8.08 16.51 8.18
N ASP A 78 8.92 16.17 7.20
CA ASP A 78 8.62 15.21 6.11
C ASP A 78 9.21 13.81 6.37
N MET A 79 9.73 13.57 7.59
CA MET A 79 10.35 12.31 7.99
C MET A 79 9.46 11.53 8.93
N PHE A 80 9.26 10.25 8.65
CA PHE A 80 8.63 9.31 9.55
C PHE A 80 9.69 8.51 10.30
N ASN A 81 9.55 8.42 11.63
CA ASN A 81 10.51 7.74 12.50
C ASN A 81 9.95 6.41 12.97
N PHE A 82 10.77 5.37 12.87
CA PHE A 82 10.42 4.00 13.22
C PHE A 82 11.48 3.38 14.11
N MET A 83 11.07 2.38 14.88
CA MET A 83 11.97 1.58 15.70
C MET A 83 11.80 0.10 15.35
N ASN A 84 12.91 -0.58 15.09
CA ASN A 84 12.92 -2.03 14.94
C ASN A 84 12.61 -2.67 16.30
N VAL A 85 11.57 -3.50 16.37
CA VAL A 85 11.11 -4.07 17.65
C VAL A 85 12.00 -5.19 18.19
N GLU A 86 12.89 -5.74 17.36
CA GLU A 86 13.87 -6.76 17.77
C GLU A 86 15.18 -6.16 18.20
N THR A 87 15.72 -5.20 17.44
CA THR A 87 17.04 -4.60 17.65
C THR A 87 16.99 -3.27 18.41
N PHE A 88 15.82 -2.63 18.49
CA PHE A 88 15.58 -1.30 19.03
C PHE A 88 16.29 -0.16 18.27
N ASP A 89 16.84 -0.45 17.11
CA ASP A 89 17.41 0.58 16.24
C ASP A 89 16.30 1.47 15.68
N GLN A 90 16.59 2.77 15.63
CA GLN A 90 15.68 3.74 15.06
C GLN A 90 16.13 4.12 13.65
N ILE A 91 15.16 4.28 12.77
CA ILE A 91 15.35 4.72 11.40
C ILE A 91 14.39 5.84 11.06
N SER A 92 14.76 6.67 10.09
CA SER A 92 13.91 7.72 9.54
C SER A 92 13.74 7.52 8.05
N LEU A 93 12.51 7.57 7.57
CA LEU A 93 12.16 7.45 6.16
C LEU A 93 11.44 8.71 5.69
N THR A 94 11.67 9.11 4.45
CA THR A 94 11.00 10.26 3.84
C THR A 94 9.55 9.90 3.45
N GLU A 95 8.71 10.91 3.27
CA GLU A 95 7.36 10.71 2.72
C GLU A 95 7.39 10.00 1.38
N ASP A 96 8.38 10.29 0.52
CA ASP A 96 8.53 9.63 -0.78
C ASP A 96 8.83 8.14 -0.66
N GLN A 97 9.64 7.74 0.32
CA GLN A 97 9.94 6.34 0.59
C GLN A 97 8.74 5.57 1.14
N CYS A 98 7.93 6.22 1.97
CA CYS A 98 6.73 5.62 2.56
C CYS A 98 5.53 5.61 1.59
N GLY A 99 5.46 6.58 0.67
CA GLY A 99 4.30 6.74 -0.21
C GLY A 99 3.01 6.91 0.59
N ASP A 100 1.93 6.31 0.11
CA ASP A 100 0.61 6.38 0.76
C ASP A 100 0.46 5.40 1.95
N ALA A 101 1.48 4.59 2.24
CA ALA A 101 1.39 3.56 3.28
C ALA A 101 1.09 4.12 4.66
N MET A 102 1.60 5.32 4.97
CA MET A 102 1.43 5.96 6.28
C MET A 102 0.11 6.72 6.46
N LYS A 103 -0.69 6.80 5.41
CA LYS A 103 -1.94 7.57 5.39
C LYS A 103 -2.91 7.20 6.52
N PHE A 104 -2.98 5.92 6.85
CA PHE A 104 -3.87 5.38 7.88
C PHE A 104 -3.12 4.81 9.10
N VAL A 105 -1.83 5.06 9.22
CA VAL A 105 -1.01 4.56 10.33
C VAL A 105 -0.87 5.63 11.40
N LYS A 106 -1.35 5.35 12.60
CA LYS A 106 -1.18 6.23 13.76
C LYS A 106 0.10 5.90 14.53
N GLU A 107 0.53 6.83 15.40
CA GLU A 107 1.69 6.64 16.27
C GLU A 107 1.56 5.35 17.10
N ASN A 108 2.68 4.67 17.28
CA ASN A 108 2.82 3.39 17.98
C ASN A 108 2.23 2.18 17.27
N GLU A 109 1.67 2.34 16.07
CA GLU A 109 1.20 1.23 15.25
C GLU A 109 2.38 0.43 14.69
N MET A 110 2.15 -0.87 14.53
CA MET A 110 3.14 -1.76 13.92
C MET A 110 3.01 -1.75 12.40
N VAL A 111 4.15 -1.67 11.72
CA VAL A 111 4.25 -1.77 10.25
C VAL A 111 5.36 -2.75 9.89
N LYS A 112 5.46 -3.11 8.62
CA LYS A 112 6.59 -3.87 8.10
C LYS A 112 7.38 -3.01 7.11
N THR A 113 8.70 -3.00 7.25
CA THR A 113 9.59 -2.42 6.23
C THR A 113 9.96 -3.48 5.21
N LEU A 114 10.03 -3.08 3.95
CA LEU A 114 10.50 -3.88 2.84
C LEU A 114 11.86 -3.37 2.41
N SER A 115 12.87 -4.24 2.38
CA SER A 115 14.22 -3.87 1.99
C SER A 115 14.82 -4.87 0.99
N HIS A 116 15.76 -4.37 0.19
CA HIS A 116 16.58 -5.14 -0.72
C HIS A 116 18.04 -4.70 -0.57
N GLY A 117 18.92 -5.65 -0.28
CA GLY A 117 20.35 -5.35 -0.10
C GLY A 117 20.64 -4.33 1.01
N GLY A 118 19.85 -4.31 2.07
CA GLY A 118 19.96 -3.38 3.20
C GLY A 118 19.30 -2.02 2.99
N ALA A 119 18.78 -1.73 1.81
CA ALA A 119 18.08 -0.48 1.51
C ALA A 119 16.57 -0.64 1.60
N ILE A 120 15.92 0.13 2.47
CA ILE A 120 14.45 0.13 2.62
C ILE A 120 13.84 0.93 1.46
N PHE A 121 12.87 0.35 0.79
CA PHE A 121 12.19 0.98 -0.35
C PHE A 121 10.68 1.12 -0.17
N SER A 122 10.07 0.47 0.81
CA SER A 122 8.62 0.52 1.02
C SER A 122 8.23 0.16 2.45
N ILE A 123 7.00 0.50 2.80
CA ILE A 123 6.33 0.17 4.06
C ILE A 123 5.06 -0.60 3.73
N GLU A 124 4.80 -1.68 4.47
CA GLU A 124 3.50 -2.36 4.48
C GLU A 124 2.76 -2.00 5.78
N PRO A 125 1.64 -1.26 5.72
CA PRO A 125 0.80 -1.03 6.88
C PRO A 125 0.02 -2.30 7.25
N PRO A 126 -0.60 -2.37 8.45
CA PRO A 126 -1.57 -3.41 8.74
C PRO A 126 -2.69 -3.42 7.70
N LEU A 127 -3.25 -4.58 7.39
CA LEU A 127 -4.35 -4.70 6.42
C LEU A 127 -5.60 -3.92 6.88
N PHE A 128 -5.86 -3.95 8.18
CA PHE A 128 -6.97 -3.23 8.81
C PHE A 128 -6.46 -2.38 9.94
N VAL A 129 -6.97 -1.17 10.03
CA VAL A 129 -6.66 -0.23 11.12
C VAL A 129 -7.96 0.27 11.74
N GLU A 130 -7.89 0.64 13.01
CA GLU A 130 -8.99 1.24 13.76
C GLU A 130 -8.64 2.70 14.05
N LEU A 131 -9.42 3.62 13.49
CA LEU A 131 -9.18 5.04 13.60
C LEU A 131 -10.44 5.78 14.05
N GLN A 132 -10.25 6.77 14.92
CA GLN A 132 -11.33 7.63 15.39
C GLN A 132 -11.64 8.70 14.34
N ILE A 133 -12.93 8.97 14.14
CA ILE A 133 -13.39 10.08 13.31
C ILE A 133 -13.25 11.38 14.10
N THR A 134 -12.47 12.31 13.56
CA THR A 134 -12.24 13.63 14.16
C THR A 134 -13.15 14.70 13.59
N SER A 135 -13.63 14.52 12.36
CA SER A 135 -14.53 15.48 11.70
C SER A 135 -15.40 14.77 10.67
N THR A 136 -16.69 15.01 10.72
CA THR A 136 -17.63 14.62 9.67
C THR A 136 -18.88 15.48 9.79
N GLU A 137 -19.60 15.66 8.69
CA GLU A 137 -20.88 16.33 8.70
C GLU A 137 -22.00 15.37 9.16
N PRO A 138 -23.08 15.88 9.81
CA PRO A 138 -24.22 15.03 10.13
C PRO A 138 -24.91 14.56 8.85
N GLY A 139 -25.33 13.29 8.83
CA GLY A 139 -26.17 12.75 7.77
C GLY A 139 -27.59 13.31 7.88
N PHE A 140 -28.14 13.84 6.78
CA PHE A 140 -29.49 14.37 6.77
C PHE A 140 -30.52 13.27 6.49
N LYS A 141 -31.64 13.30 7.23
CA LYS A 141 -32.83 12.52 6.89
C LYS A 141 -33.40 13.03 5.55
N GLY A 142 -33.41 12.16 4.54
CA GLY A 142 -33.88 12.51 3.21
C GLY A 142 -32.89 12.13 2.10
N ASP A 143 -31.62 11.96 2.43
CA ASP A 143 -30.64 11.32 1.53
C ASP A 143 -30.86 9.80 1.54
N THR A 144 -31.97 9.38 0.95
CA THR A 144 -32.47 8.00 1.02
C THR A 144 -31.89 7.10 -0.06
N ALA A 145 -30.86 7.53 -0.79
CA ALA A 145 -30.18 6.67 -1.73
C ALA A 145 -29.53 5.50 -0.98
N THR A 146 -29.90 4.29 -1.31
CA THR A 146 -29.24 3.07 -0.81
C THR A 146 -27.75 3.15 -1.15
N GLY A 147 -26.88 3.07 -0.14
CA GLY A 147 -25.43 3.21 -0.32
C GLY A 147 -24.91 4.64 -0.32
N ALA A 148 -25.71 5.61 0.15
CA ALA A 148 -25.25 6.99 0.34
C ALA A 148 -24.10 7.04 1.36
N SER A 149 -23.07 7.80 1.06
CA SER A 149 -21.89 8.00 1.90
C SER A 149 -21.57 9.49 2.02
N LYS A 150 -20.77 9.82 3.03
CA LYS A 150 -20.26 11.16 3.28
C LYS A 150 -18.77 11.13 3.58
N PRO A 151 -18.03 12.22 3.34
CA PRO A 151 -16.64 12.30 3.73
C PRO A 151 -16.50 12.44 5.25
N ALA A 152 -15.48 11.81 5.80
CA ALA A 152 -15.07 11.94 7.19
C ALA A 152 -13.56 12.05 7.26
N ILE A 153 -13.05 12.80 8.24
CA ILE A 153 -11.62 12.89 8.54
C ILE A 153 -11.34 12.04 9.78
N VAL A 154 -10.36 11.19 9.68
CA VAL A 154 -9.89 10.34 10.78
C VAL A 154 -8.69 10.94 11.49
N GLU A 155 -8.33 10.42 12.64
CA GLU A 155 -7.28 10.96 13.53
C GLU A 155 -5.89 11.11 12.88
N THR A 156 -5.60 10.37 11.81
CA THR A 156 -4.37 10.53 11.02
C THR A 156 -4.41 11.70 10.03
N GLY A 157 -5.54 12.39 9.91
CA GLY A 157 -5.77 13.46 8.94
C GLY A 157 -6.25 12.99 7.58
N ALA A 158 -6.40 11.69 7.36
CA ALA A 158 -6.87 11.13 6.11
C ALA A 158 -8.39 11.27 5.97
N GLN A 159 -8.85 11.40 4.72
CA GLN A 159 -10.28 11.40 4.39
C GLN A 159 -10.74 10.01 4.00
N VAL A 160 -11.89 9.60 4.53
CA VAL A 160 -12.53 8.31 4.23
C VAL A 160 -14.01 8.55 3.97
N MET A 161 -14.57 7.86 2.99
CA MET A 161 -16.01 7.85 2.76
C MET A 161 -16.69 6.88 3.72
N VAL A 162 -17.64 7.35 4.49
CA VAL A 162 -18.35 6.57 5.52
C VAL A 162 -19.86 6.60 5.27
N PRO A 163 -20.63 5.61 5.77
CA PRO A 163 -22.07 5.67 5.76
C PRO A 163 -22.62 6.90 6.52
N LEU A 164 -23.81 7.37 6.15
CA LEU A 164 -24.39 8.58 6.72
C LEU A 164 -24.61 8.51 8.24
N PHE A 165 -24.76 7.29 8.80
CA PHE A 165 -25.01 7.10 10.23
C PHE A 165 -23.76 7.23 11.12
N VAL A 166 -22.57 7.31 10.53
CA VAL A 166 -21.31 7.42 11.29
C VAL A 166 -21.13 8.86 11.75
N ASN A 167 -20.78 9.04 13.03
CA ASN A 167 -20.63 10.35 13.67
C ASN A 167 -19.19 10.61 14.14
N GLU A 168 -18.91 11.89 14.42
CA GLU A 168 -17.66 12.28 15.08
C GLU A 168 -17.49 11.54 16.41
N GLY A 169 -16.23 11.19 16.73
CA GLY A 169 -15.87 10.47 17.94
C GLY A 169 -16.00 8.95 17.86
N GLU A 170 -16.71 8.44 16.85
CA GLU A 170 -16.80 7.00 16.63
C GLU A 170 -15.51 6.45 16.05
N VAL A 171 -15.17 5.20 16.41
CA VAL A 171 -14.02 4.46 15.88
C VAL A 171 -14.51 3.57 14.75
N ILE A 172 -13.81 3.61 13.64
CA ILE A 172 -14.10 2.79 12.47
C ILE A 172 -12.91 1.92 12.08
N GLN A 173 -13.20 0.77 11.49
CA GLN A 173 -12.20 -0.07 10.85
C GLN A 173 -12.12 0.28 9.36
N ILE A 174 -10.88 0.42 8.87
CA ILE A 174 -10.56 0.77 7.48
C ILE A 174 -9.69 -0.33 6.89
N ASP A 175 -9.99 -0.73 5.66
CA ASP A 175 -9.09 -1.55 4.84
C ASP A 175 -8.02 -0.64 4.23
N THR A 176 -6.76 -0.80 4.64
CA THR A 176 -5.66 0.08 4.20
C THR A 176 -5.29 -0.11 2.73
N ARG A 177 -5.65 -1.24 2.11
CA ARG A 177 -5.38 -1.51 0.70
C ARG A 177 -6.25 -0.65 -0.22
N THR A 178 -7.48 -0.38 0.18
CA THR A 178 -8.47 0.35 -0.60
C THR A 178 -8.80 1.73 -0.02
N GLY A 179 -8.53 1.94 1.27
CA GLY A 179 -8.95 3.14 2.00
C GLY A 179 -10.44 3.16 2.33
N GLU A 180 -11.12 2.02 2.25
CA GLU A 180 -12.55 1.91 2.44
C GLU A 180 -12.93 1.61 3.89
N TYR A 181 -14.04 2.22 4.30
CA TYR A 181 -14.72 1.90 5.55
C TYR A 181 -15.21 0.45 5.55
N MET A 182 -14.98 -0.27 6.64
CA MET A 182 -15.42 -1.66 6.81
C MET A 182 -16.56 -1.77 7.80
N LYS A 183 -16.40 -1.24 9.00
CA LYS A 183 -17.41 -1.30 10.08
C LYS A 183 -17.11 -0.28 11.18
N ARG A 184 -18.09 -0.03 12.04
CA ARG A 184 -17.85 0.62 13.34
C ARG A 184 -17.28 -0.39 14.33
N VAL A 185 -16.42 0.09 15.20
CA VAL A 185 -15.79 -0.72 16.26
C VAL A 185 -16.44 -0.44 17.60
#